data_dfc6727250a235f934cdad6c8a83013b
#
_entry.id   dfc6727250a235f934cdad6c8a83013b
#
_cell.length_a   1.000
_cell.length_b   1.000
_cell.length_c   1.000
_cell.angle_alpha   90.00
_cell.angle_beta   90.00
_cell.angle_gamma   90.00
#
_symmetry.space_group_name_H-M   'P 1'
#
loop_
_entity.id
_entity.type
_entity.pdbx_description
1 polymer ?
#
loop_
_entity_poly.entity_id
_entity_poly.type
_entity_poly.pdbx_seq_one_letter_code
_entity_poly.pdbx_strand_id
1 'polypeptide(L)'
;MCIRDRFTSLTKEALPIIRYRTRDLTRLLPGTARTMRRMEKITGRSDDMMIIRGVNVFPSQIEELILKRAELAPHYQCVLTREGPMDNLKVLIETKPGVAPDGIEARAAAKMLQHEIKVYIGSSVDIELKSEGGVERSQGKAKRVVDLRHK
;
A
#
# COMPACT_ATOMS: atom_id res chain seq x y z
N MET A 1 13.51 -14.13 -2.00
CA MET A 1 12.50 -15.13 -1.57
C MET A 1 11.72 -14.51 -0.43
N CYS A 2 10.47 -14.10 -0.68
CA CYS A 2 9.61 -13.53 0.36
C CYS A 2 9.13 -14.66 1.27
N ILE A 3 9.45 -14.58 2.54
CA ILE A 3 9.02 -15.55 3.54
C ILE A 3 7.70 -15.06 4.13
N ARG A 4 6.70 -15.93 4.12
CA ARG A 4 5.50 -15.73 4.92
C ARG A 4 5.88 -15.91 6.37
N ASP A 5 5.87 -14.83 7.10
CA ASP A 5 6.31 -14.81 8.49
C ASP A 5 5.37 -15.57 9.43
N ARG A 6 5.95 -16.10 10.48
CA ARG A 6 5.24 -16.69 11.61
C ARG A 6 6.03 -16.38 12.87
N PHE A 7 5.38 -15.75 13.84
CA PHE A 7 5.98 -15.36 15.09
C PHE A 7 5.59 -16.31 16.22
N THR A 8 6.56 -16.63 17.05
CA THR A 8 6.36 -17.34 18.32
C THR A 8 6.92 -16.49 19.44
N SER A 9 6.11 -16.22 20.43
CA SER A 9 6.55 -15.54 21.64
C SER A 9 7.30 -16.54 22.53
N LEU A 10 8.54 -16.21 22.92
CA LEU A 10 9.36 -17.09 23.75
C LEU A 10 9.20 -16.81 25.25
N THR A 11 8.80 -15.60 25.62
CA THR A 11 8.80 -15.13 27.02
C THR A 11 7.44 -14.68 27.53
N LYS A 12 6.41 -14.72 26.68
CA LYS A 12 5.07 -14.23 27.03
C LYS A 12 4.27 -15.34 27.71
N GLU A 13 4.03 -15.20 29.02
CA GLU A 13 3.32 -16.18 29.82
C GLU A 13 1.81 -16.11 29.63
N ALA A 14 1.24 -14.89 29.55
CA ALA A 14 -0.17 -14.69 29.25
C ALA A 14 -0.40 -14.57 27.76
N LEU A 15 -1.40 -15.31 27.23
CA LEU A 15 -1.74 -15.38 25.81
C LEU A 15 -0.53 -15.77 24.93
N PRO A 16 -0.01 -17.00 25.08
CA PRO A 16 1.16 -17.43 24.31
C PRO A 16 0.83 -17.45 22.82
N ILE A 17 1.63 -16.76 22.02
CA ILE A 17 1.51 -16.72 20.57
C ILE A 17 2.46 -17.77 19.99
N ILE A 18 1.91 -18.81 19.37
CA ILE A 18 2.68 -19.89 18.75
C ILE A 18 2.41 -19.92 17.26
N ARG A 19 3.48 -19.72 16.45
CA ARG A 19 3.42 -19.75 14.98
C ARG A 19 2.32 -18.83 14.39
N TYR A 20 2.08 -17.70 15.03
CA TYR A 20 1.09 -16.74 14.56
C TYR A 20 1.50 -16.19 13.20
N ARG A 21 0.61 -16.32 12.22
CA ARG A 21 0.82 -15.83 10.86
C ARG A 21 0.33 -14.39 10.75
N THR A 22 1.25 -13.43 10.63
CA THR A 22 0.90 -12.00 10.48
C THR A 22 0.46 -11.65 9.07
N ARG A 23 0.81 -12.49 8.07
CA ARG A 23 0.65 -12.27 6.63
C ARG A 23 1.56 -11.19 6.06
N ASP A 24 2.54 -10.74 6.81
CA ASP A 24 3.52 -9.79 6.34
C ASP A 24 4.53 -10.45 5.39
N LEU A 25 5.09 -9.67 4.48
CA LEU A 25 6.12 -10.10 3.54
C LEU A 25 7.45 -9.50 3.98
N THR A 26 8.39 -10.36 4.33
CA THR A 26 9.72 -9.99 4.76
C THR A 26 10.74 -11.03 4.30
N ARG A 27 11.99 -10.81 4.63
CA ARG A 27 13.10 -11.72 4.36
C ARG A 27 14.02 -11.80 5.55
N LEU A 28 14.55 -13.00 5.84
CA LEU A 28 15.59 -13.17 6.84
C LEU A 28 16.97 -12.85 6.26
N LEU A 29 17.69 -11.99 6.94
CA LEU A 29 19.05 -11.58 6.63
C LEU A 29 20.03 -12.31 7.54
N PRO A 30 21.29 -12.51 7.13
CA PRO A 30 22.35 -12.99 8.01
C PRO A 30 22.49 -12.13 9.25
N GLY A 31 22.93 -12.72 10.35
CA GLY A 31 23.36 -11.98 11.53
C GLY A 31 24.56 -11.08 11.22
N THR A 32 24.74 -10.03 12.02
CA THR A 32 25.92 -9.16 11.94
C THR A 32 26.78 -9.30 13.20
N ALA A 33 26.49 -8.49 14.22
CA ALA A 33 27.20 -8.52 15.50
C ALA A 33 26.77 -9.69 16.43
N ARG A 34 25.65 -10.34 16.14
CA ARG A 34 25.10 -11.48 16.88
C ARG A 34 24.80 -12.62 15.91
N THR A 35 24.75 -13.85 16.42
CA THR A 35 24.46 -15.07 15.65
C THR A 35 23.03 -15.14 15.16
N MET A 36 22.11 -14.40 15.80
CA MET A 36 20.70 -14.38 15.41
C MET A 36 20.52 -13.72 14.03
N ARG A 37 19.65 -14.31 13.20
CA ARG A 37 19.23 -13.72 11.94
C ARG A 37 18.43 -12.45 12.19
N ARG A 38 18.56 -11.50 11.30
CA ARG A 38 17.76 -10.26 11.29
C ARG A 38 16.60 -10.40 10.34
N MET A 39 15.52 -9.70 10.63
CA MET A 39 14.39 -9.56 9.73
C MET A 39 14.55 -8.26 8.93
N GLU A 40 14.36 -8.32 7.63
CA GLU A 40 14.30 -7.14 6.79
C GLU A 40 13.01 -6.34 7.06
N LYS A 41 12.99 -5.06 6.69
CA LYS A 41 11.78 -4.24 6.75
C LYS A 41 10.63 -4.96 6.04
N ILE A 42 9.46 -4.94 6.66
CA ILE A 42 8.22 -5.46 6.04
C ILE A 42 7.93 -4.66 4.78
N THR A 43 7.80 -5.34 3.64
CA THR A 43 7.56 -4.73 2.33
C THR A 43 6.08 -4.63 1.96
N GLY A 44 5.23 -5.37 2.65
CA GLY A 44 3.80 -5.38 2.42
C GLY A 44 3.12 -6.56 3.11
N ARG A 45 1.82 -6.70 2.89
CA ARG A 45 1.03 -7.82 3.40
C ARG A 45 0.52 -8.67 2.25
N SER A 46 0.53 -9.98 2.44
CA SER A 46 0.08 -10.92 1.39
C SER A 46 -1.43 -10.89 1.14
N ASP A 47 -2.21 -10.39 2.10
CA ASP A 47 -3.66 -10.23 2.00
C ASP A 47 -4.10 -8.89 1.38
N ASP A 48 -3.20 -7.91 1.34
CA ASP A 48 -3.45 -6.61 0.71
C ASP A 48 -2.93 -6.56 -0.75
N MET A 49 -2.36 -7.67 -1.25
CA MET A 49 -1.83 -7.74 -2.60
C MET A 49 -2.97 -7.69 -3.63
N MET A 50 -2.86 -6.75 -4.54
CA MET A 50 -3.74 -6.62 -5.71
C MET A 50 -3.07 -7.22 -6.94
N ILE A 51 -3.79 -8.00 -7.72
CA ILE A 51 -3.33 -8.45 -9.05
C ILE A 51 -4.06 -7.63 -10.10
N ILE A 52 -3.31 -6.84 -10.87
CA ILE A 52 -3.85 -5.92 -11.87
C ILE A 52 -3.16 -6.20 -13.19
N ARG A 53 -3.90 -6.70 -14.17
CA ARG A 53 -3.35 -7.05 -15.50
C ARG A 53 -2.08 -7.93 -15.42
N GLY A 54 -2.06 -8.89 -14.47
CA GLY A 54 -0.92 -9.80 -14.26
C GLY A 54 0.22 -9.24 -13.41
N VAL A 55 0.13 -7.99 -12.95
CA VAL A 55 1.12 -7.36 -12.08
C VAL A 55 0.67 -7.42 -10.63
N ASN A 56 1.57 -7.85 -9.74
CA ASN A 56 1.34 -7.83 -8.29
C ASN A 56 1.63 -6.42 -7.75
N VAL A 57 0.61 -5.76 -7.24
CA VAL A 57 0.69 -4.39 -6.71
C VAL A 57 0.38 -4.41 -5.22
N PHE A 58 1.22 -3.76 -4.42
CA PHE A 58 1.00 -3.59 -2.98
C PHE A 58 0.64 -2.15 -2.67
N PRO A 59 -0.39 -1.89 -1.83
CA PRO A 59 -0.74 -0.54 -1.39
C PRO A 59 0.44 0.21 -0.77
N SER A 60 1.33 -0.51 -0.05
CA SER A 60 2.53 0.07 0.55
C SER A 60 3.51 0.68 -0.46
N GLN A 61 3.59 0.12 -1.68
CA GLN A 61 4.42 0.67 -2.75
C GLN A 61 3.84 2.01 -3.25
N ILE A 62 2.51 2.07 -3.37
CA ILE A 62 1.81 3.31 -3.75
C ILE A 62 1.98 4.36 -2.65
N GLU A 63 1.82 3.96 -1.38
CA GLU A 63 2.01 4.83 -0.22
C GLU A 63 3.40 5.47 -0.19
N GLU A 64 4.44 4.68 -0.46
CA GLU A 64 5.82 5.17 -0.51
C GLU A 64 6.00 6.28 -1.56
N LEU A 65 5.37 6.15 -2.71
CA LEU A 65 5.42 7.15 -3.77
C LEU A 65 4.60 8.40 -3.44
N ILE A 66 3.42 8.25 -2.80
CA ILE A 66 2.60 9.35 -2.31
C ILE A 66 3.37 10.19 -1.29
N LEU A 67 4.03 9.54 -0.33
CA LEU A 67 4.76 10.22 0.75
C LEU A 67 5.97 11.05 0.26
N LYS A 68 6.45 10.81 -0.96
CA LYS A 68 7.49 11.62 -1.60
C LYS A 68 6.97 12.98 -2.11
N ARG A 69 5.65 13.19 -2.11
CA ARG A 69 5.01 14.40 -2.65
C ARG A 69 4.61 15.35 -1.54
N ALA A 70 5.08 16.58 -1.62
CA ALA A 70 4.80 17.61 -0.62
C ALA A 70 3.33 18.04 -0.61
N GLU A 71 2.65 17.94 -1.75
CA GLU A 71 1.27 18.38 -1.98
C GLU A 71 0.23 17.36 -1.52
N LEU A 72 0.62 16.09 -1.38
CA LEU A 72 -0.28 14.98 -1.10
C LEU A 72 -0.26 14.58 0.39
N ALA A 73 -1.42 14.22 0.90
CA ALA A 73 -1.58 13.69 2.26
C ALA A 73 -1.44 12.15 2.27
N PRO A 74 -1.10 11.53 3.42
CA PRO A 74 -0.95 10.07 3.54
C PRO A 74 -2.29 9.32 3.56
N HIS A 75 -3.37 9.99 3.16
CA HIS A 75 -4.71 9.43 3.11
C HIS A 75 -5.06 9.06 1.67
N TYR A 76 -5.15 7.77 1.42
CA TYR A 76 -5.45 7.26 0.09
C TYR A 76 -6.25 5.96 0.17
N GLN A 77 -6.90 5.61 -0.94
CA GLN A 77 -7.64 4.38 -1.11
C GLN A 77 -7.46 3.87 -2.55
N CYS A 78 -7.16 2.59 -2.68
CA CYS A 78 -7.05 1.88 -3.94
C CYS A 78 -8.40 1.24 -4.26
N VAL A 79 -9.04 1.65 -5.34
CA VAL A 79 -10.33 1.12 -5.81
C VAL A 79 -10.08 0.30 -7.06
N LEU A 80 -10.40 -0.99 -6.97
CA LEU A 80 -10.32 -1.93 -8.08
C LEU A 80 -11.68 -2.04 -8.75
N THR A 81 -11.70 -1.82 -10.05
CA THR A 81 -12.89 -2.01 -10.90
C THR A 81 -12.54 -2.91 -12.07
N ARG A 82 -13.58 -3.46 -12.71
CA ARG A 82 -13.43 -4.23 -13.94
C ARG A 82 -14.36 -3.70 -15.00
N GLU A 83 -13.82 -3.34 -16.14
CA GLU A 83 -14.55 -2.92 -17.32
C GLU A 83 -14.28 -3.90 -18.46
N GLY A 84 -15.28 -4.72 -18.79
CA GLY A 84 -15.11 -5.83 -19.73
C GLY A 84 -14.03 -6.81 -19.24
N PRO A 85 -13.04 -7.14 -20.05
CA PRO A 85 -11.97 -8.06 -19.67
C PRO A 85 -10.83 -7.42 -18.86
N MET A 86 -10.84 -6.09 -18.68
CA MET A 86 -9.70 -5.36 -18.11
C MET A 86 -9.96 -4.88 -16.68
N ASP A 87 -9.00 -5.19 -15.81
CA ASP A 87 -8.96 -4.64 -14.46
C ASP A 87 -8.38 -3.22 -14.48
N ASN A 88 -9.04 -2.32 -13.79
CA ASN A 88 -8.62 -0.94 -13.60
C ASN A 88 -8.34 -0.67 -12.13
N LEU A 89 -7.29 0.10 -11.88
CA LEU A 89 -6.95 0.61 -10.56
C LEU A 89 -7.11 2.12 -10.56
N LYS A 90 -7.98 2.61 -9.68
CA LYS A 90 -8.10 4.03 -9.35
C LYS A 90 -7.55 4.24 -7.94
N VAL A 91 -6.73 5.28 -7.78
CA VAL A 91 -6.19 5.68 -6.48
C VAL A 91 -6.80 7.03 -6.10
N LEU A 92 -7.63 7.03 -5.07
CA LEU A 92 -8.17 8.23 -4.45
C LEU A 92 -7.14 8.74 -3.46
N ILE A 93 -6.76 10.01 -3.54
CA ILE A 93 -5.72 10.59 -2.68
C ILE A 93 -6.18 11.95 -2.19
N GLU A 94 -6.01 12.22 -0.89
CA GLU A 94 -6.27 13.54 -0.34
C GLU A 94 -5.08 14.47 -0.61
N THR A 95 -5.38 15.72 -0.90
CA THR A 95 -4.39 16.80 -0.88
C THR A 95 -4.13 17.26 0.55
N LYS A 96 -2.96 17.83 0.81
CA LYS A 96 -2.68 18.45 2.12
C LYS A 96 -3.59 19.65 2.37
N PRO A 97 -3.82 20.01 3.66
CA PRO A 97 -4.52 21.23 4.01
C PRO A 97 -3.94 22.45 3.29
N GLY A 98 -4.79 23.25 2.68
CA GLY A 98 -4.39 24.45 1.91
C GLY A 98 -4.03 24.19 0.46
N VAL A 99 -3.97 22.94 0.00
CA VAL A 99 -3.75 22.59 -1.42
C VAL A 99 -5.07 22.23 -2.07
N ALA A 100 -5.50 23.03 -3.04
CA ALA A 100 -6.73 22.74 -3.78
C ALA A 100 -6.54 21.51 -4.68
N PRO A 101 -7.46 20.52 -4.66
CA PRO A 101 -7.37 19.33 -5.52
C PRO A 101 -7.32 19.68 -7.02
N ASP A 102 -7.99 20.77 -7.41
CA ASP A 102 -8.03 21.26 -8.77
C ASP A 102 -6.86 22.20 -9.12
N GLY A 103 -6.00 22.48 -8.15
CA GLY A 103 -4.84 23.35 -8.31
C GLY A 103 -3.81 22.80 -9.29
N ILE A 104 -3.06 23.68 -9.91
CA ILE A 104 -2.02 23.31 -10.88
C ILE A 104 -0.96 22.40 -10.24
N GLU A 105 -0.53 22.74 -9.03
CA GLU A 105 0.48 21.98 -8.26
C GLU A 105 0.00 20.57 -7.94
N ALA A 106 -1.22 20.43 -7.42
CA ALA A 106 -1.81 19.13 -7.10
C ALA A 106 -1.96 18.25 -8.35
N ARG A 107 -2.43 18.81 -9.46
CA ARG A 107 -2.55 18.07 -10.73
C ARG A 107 -1.20 17.68 -11.30
N ALA A 108 -0.18 18.53 -11.17
CA ALA A 108 1.18 18.20 -11.57
C ALA A 108 1.73 17.03 -10.72
N ALA A 109 1.56 17.09 -9.40
CA ALA A 109 1.96 16.01 -8.48
C ALA A 109 1.25 14.69 -8.81
N ALA A 110 -0.05 14.72 -9.13
CA ALA A 110 -0.82 13.53 -9.55
C ALA A 110 -0.28 12.91 -10.83
N LYS A 111 0.01 13.73 -11.86
CA LYS A 111 0.59 13.24 -13.13
C LYS A 111 1.97 12.61 -12.93
N MET A 112 2.82 13.24 -12.12
CA MET A 112 4.14 12.69 -11.79
C MET A 112 4.01 11.37 -11.04
N LEU A 113 3.11 11.30 -10.05
CA LEU A 113 2.84 10.07 -9.31
C LEU A 113 2.31 8.95 -10.21
N GLN A 114 1.40 9.26 -11.13
CA GLN A 114 0.88 8.32 -12.12
C GLN A 114 2.00 7.74 -12.99
N HIS A 115 2.92 8.59 -13.43
CA HIS A 115 4.09 8.17 -14.20
C HIS A 115 5.01 7.27 -13.39
N GLU A 116 5.32 7.65 -12.14
CA GLU A 116 6.17 6.85 -11.26
C GLU A 116 5.57 5.49 -10.93
N ILE A 117 4.27 5.42 -10.64
CA ILE A 117 3.58 4.14 -10.43
C ILE A 117 3.75 3.23 -11.66
N LYS A 118 3.57 3.79 -12.87
CA LYS A 118 3.76 3.03 -14.10
C LYS A 118 5.20 2.54 -14.28
N VAL A 119 6.18 3.36 -13.96
CA VAL A 119 7.62 3.01 -14.12
C VAL A 119 8.07 2.01 -13.07
N TYR A 120 7.74 2.24 -11.78
CA TYR A 120 8.26 1.42 -10.67
C TYR A 120 7.44 0.16 -10.40
N ILE A 121 6.13 0.22 -10.61
CA ILE A 121 5.22 -0.88 -10.31
C ILE A 121 4.83 -1.65 -11.59
N GLY A 122 4.90 -1.00 -12.75
CA GLY A 122 4.57 -1.61 -14.04
C GLY A 122 3.07 -1.63 -14.34
N SER A 123 2.24 -0.92 -13.58
CA SER A 123 0.79 -0.84 -13.79
C SER A 123 0.34 0.60 -14.02
N SER A 124 -0.54 0.81 -15.00
CA SER A 124 -1.19 2.10 -15.18
C SER A 124 -2.34 2.24 -14.19
N VAL A 125 -2.46 3.42 -13.57
CA VAL A 125 -3.48 3.75 -12.59
C VAL A 125 -4.14 5.08 -12.94
N ASP A 126 -5.38 5.25 -12.51
CA ASP A 126 -6.06 6.54 -12.53
C ASP A 126 -5.96 7.18 -11.16
N ILE A 127 -5.59 8.46 -11.11
CA ILE A 127 -5.48 9.20 -9.85
C ILE A 127 -6.62 10.22 -9.79
N GLU A 128 -7.35 10.18 -8.70
CA GLU A 128 -8.40 11.13 -8.37
C GLU A 128 -8.04 11.84 -7.07
N LEU A 129 -7.85 13.16 -7.15
CA LEU A 129 -7.56 13.99 -5.99
C LEU A 129 -8.83 14.36 -5.25
N LYS A 130 -8.79 14.27 -3.94
CA LYS A 130 -9.87 14.63 -3.01
C LYS A 130 -9.40 15.74 -2.08
N SER A 131 -10.33 16.57 -1.63
CA SER A 131 -10.08 17.48 -0.53
C SER A 131 -9.89 16.73 0.78
N GLU A 132 -9.42 17.40 1.81
CA GLU A 132 -9.29 16.86 3.16
C GLU A 132 -10.61 16.21 3.63
N GLY A 133 -10.52 14.98 4.15
CA GLY A 133 -11.68 14.18 4.57
C GLY A 133 -12.46 13.50 3.43
N GLY A 134 -12.02 13.66 2.19
CA GLY A 134 -12.69 13.08 1.01
C GLY A 134 -12.40 11.59 0.77
N VAL A 135 -11.44 11.00 1.49
CA VAL A 135 -11.17 9.56 1.51
C VAL A 135 -11.75 8.96 2.77
N GLU A 136 -12.54 7.88 2.62
CA GLU A 136 -13.19 7.20 3.73
C GLU A 136 -12.15 6.73 4.77
N ARG A 137 -12.36 7.13 6.02
CA ARG A 137 -11.53 6.73 7.16
C ARG A 137 -12.24 5.64 7.94
N SER A 138 -11.69 4.44 7.96
CA SER A 138 -12.22 3.38 8.81
C SER A 138 -11.78 3.59 10.27
N GLN A 139 -12.69 3.37 11.20
CA GLN A 139 -12.36 3.32 12.63
C GLN A 139 -11.49 2.06 12.88
N GLY A 140 -10.24 2.27 13.27
CA GLY A 140 -9.28 1.22 13.60
C GLY A 140 -8.24 0.95 12.52
N LYS A 141 -8.49 0.06 11.56
CA LYS A 141 -7.53 -0.24 10.48
C LYS A 141 -7.95 0.43 9.18
N ALA A 142 -7.07 1.22 8.59
CA ALA A 142 -7.33 1.84 7.30
C ALA A 142 -7.63 0.77 6.23
N LYS A 143 -8.82 0.80 5.66
CA LYS A 143 -9.18 -0.06 4.52
C LYS A 143 -8.59 0.55 3.24
N ARG A 144 -7.35 0.17 2.95
CA ARG A 144 -6.57 0.70 1.82
C ARG A 144 -7.05 0.19 0.46
N VAL A 145 -7.73 -0.95 0.42
CA VAL A 145 -8.18 -1.59 -0.82
C VAL A 145 -9.68 -1.81 -0.78
N VAL A 146 -10.36 -1.32 -1.81
CA VAL A 146 -11.77 -1.59 -2.10
C VAL A 146 -11.83 -2.33 -3.44
N ASP A 147 -12.19 -3.59 -3.41
CA ASP A 147 -12.34 -4.41 -4.61
C ASP A 147 -13.81 -4.46 -5.03
N LEU A 148 -14.14 -3.76 -6.11
CA LEU A 148 -15.47 -3.70 -6.71
C LEU A 148 -15.61 -4.60 -7.94
N ARG A 149 -14.60 -5.43 -8.22
CA ARG A 149 -14.69 -6.40 -9.30
C ARG A 149 -15.69 -7.49 -8.94
N HIS A 150 -16.77 -7.57 -9.66
CA HIS A 150 -17.69 -8.69 -9.51
C HIS A 150 -16.97 -10.00 -9.85
N LYS A 151 -17.01 -10.94 -8.93
CA LYS A 151 -16.53 -12.31 -9.15
C LYS A 151 -17.52 -13.08 -10.00
#